data_76cd64a36a0e560d60b40d390b57e1dc
#
_entry.id   76cd64a36a0e560d60b40d390b57e1dc
#
_cell.length_a   1.000
_cell.length_b   1.000
_cell.length_c   1.000
_cell.angle_alpha   90.00
_cell.angle_beta   90.00
_cell.angle_gamma   90.00
#
_symmetry.space_group_name_H-M   'P 1'
#
loop_
_entity.id
_entity.type
_entity.pdbx_description
1 polymer ?
#
loop_
_entity_poly.entity_id
_entity_poly.type
_entity_poly.pdbx_seq_one_letter_code
_entity_poly.pdbx_strand_id
1 'polypeptide(L)'
;YYSAIPASSYLEAGNLADFKASVTDSLRWADIVLPLITIATAVMAFRYKTTKRQPLTAVLKWWAAPLAGFALLLTGVNLCKGGFHKSLRSVRQSAYLCSADAPIFSVFGCIWYDITDAAEPITPEKQAEIELWLASQPKHQPADSVTEKRSNLLIVFAESLESWVLEKKVDGKEITPCLNRLLKEKSTLYAPNVLTQVKGGRSIDAQLMICSGLLPLMSGTYSSLYYDNTFYTLQKAMRGLKHSRSYLLTIDKVSTWNQGAVARSFGTDTIISYHDFKMTEAFGTHKRIGDASFFQQCREKIERGEVWKPG
;
A
#
# COMPACT_ATOMS: atom_id res chain seq x y z
N TYR A 1 11.19 -1.93 8.28
CA TYR A 1 11.00 -1.72 6.84
C TYR A 1 12.09 -2.46 6.09
N TYR A 2 11.70 -3.34 5.19
CA TYR A 2 12.64 -4.22 4.47
C TYR A 2 12.89 -3.76 3.02
N SER A 3 12.48 -2.55 2.66
CA SER A 3 12.67 -1.98 1.33
C SER A 3 12.97 -0.49 1.39
N ALA A 4 13.62 0.06 0.37
CA ALA A 4 13.77 1.51 0.24
C ALA A 4 12.41 2.18 0.05
N ILE A 5 12.22 3.34 0.68
CA ILE A 5 10.98 4.11 0.57
C ILE A 5 10.88 4.65 -0.87
N PRO A 6 9.83 4.32 -1.64
CA PRO A 6 9.65 4.85 -2.99
C PRO A 6 9.38 6.36 -2.97
N ALA A 7 9.76 7.05 -4.05
CA ALA A 7 9.50 8.48 -4.20
C ALA A 7 7.99 8.80 -4.12
N SER A 8 7.15 7.91 -4.63
CA SER A 8 5.69 8.01 -4.53
C SER A 8 5.17 8.05 -3.09
N SER A 9 5.87 7.43 -2.12
CA SER A 9 5.48 7.49 -0.70
C SER A 9 5.56 8.90 -0.12
N TYR A 10 6.39 9.77 -0.68
CA TYR A 10 6.44 11.18 -0.26
C TYR A 10 5.20 11.96 -0.69
N LEU A 11 4.50 11.53 -1.74
CA LEU A 11 3.21 12.09 -2.16
C LEU A 11 2.11 11.80 -1.13
N GLU A 12 2.31 10.78 -0.32
CA GLU A 12 1.39 10.35 0.75
C GLU A 12 1.72 11.00 2.10
N ALA A 13 2.69 11.93 2.13
CA ALA A 13 3.09 12.61 3.37
C ALA A 13 1.92 13.31 4.09
N GLY A 14 0.87 13.72 3.36
CA GLY A 14 -0.37 14.22 3.95
C GLY A 14 -1.05 13.23 4.90
N ASN A 15 -0.91 11.94 4.64
CA ASN A 15 -1.45 10.89 5.51
C ASN A 15 -0.69 10.75 6.83
N LEU A 16 0.59 11.20 6.88
CA LEU A 16 1.41 11.14 8.10
C LEU A 16 0.82 11.93 9.26
N ALA A 17 0.04 12.97 8.98
CA ALA A 17 -0.63 13.75 10.01
C ALA A 17 -1.59 12.90 10.85
N ASP A 18 -2.26 11.92 10.21
CA ASP A 18 -3.17 10.99 10.87
C ASP A 18 -2.44 9.87 11.62
N PHE A 19 -1.14 9.66 11.33
CA PHE A 19 -0.28 8.64 11.95
C PHE A 19 0.88 9.23 12.76
N LYS A 20 0.79 10.49 13.17
CA LYS A 20 1.86 11.21 13.87
C LYS A 20 2.44 10.47 15.07
N ALA A 21 1.60 9.84 15.90
CA ALA A 21 2.09 9.07 17.04
C ALA A 21 2.87 7.83 16.62
N SER A 22 2.40 7.09 15.61
CA SER A 22 3.16 5.93 15.09
C SER A 22 4.53 6.34 14.55
N VAL A 23 4.64 7.53 13.96
CA VAL A 23 5.92 8.09 13.53
C VAL A 23 6.79 8.43 14.74
N THR A 24 6.24 9.13 15.74
CA THR A 24 7.01 9.50 16.96
C THR A 24 7.43 8.27 17.77
N ASP A 25 6.57 7.26 17.87
CA ASP A 25 6.86 6.02 18.60
C ASP A 25 7.89 5.13 17.90
N SER A 26 8.06 5.30 16.58
CA SER A 26 9.09 4.58 15.82
C SER A 26 10.46 5.26 15.84
N LEU A 27 10.55 6.54 16.24
CA LEU A 27 11.81 7.27 16.32
C LEU A 27 12.63 6.74 17.50
N ARG A 28 13.88 6.38 17.22
CA ARG A 28 14.86 5.98 18.22
C ARG A 28 15.83 7.12 18.48
N TRP A 29 16.39 7.20 19.68
CA TRP A 29 17.41 8.18 20.01
C TRP A 29 18.61 8.14 19.02
N ALA A 30 18.94 6.95 18.50
CA ALA A 30 19.99 6.77 17.50
C ALA A 30 19.73 7.53 16.19
N ASP A 31 18.46 7.72 15.81
CA ASP A 31 18.09 8.43 14.58
C ASP A 31 18.40 9.93 14.67
N ILE A 32 18.55 10.46 15.87
CA ILE A 32 18.90 11.86 16.13
C ILE A 32 20.42 12.09 16.03
N VAL A 33 21.22 11.04 16.22
CA VAL A 33 22.70 11.16 16.25
C VAL A 33 23.26 11.64 14.91
N LEU A 34 22.77 11.09 13.78
CA LEU A 34 23.25 11.49 12.45
C LEU A 34 22.95 12.97 12.13
N PRO A 35 21.72 13.48 12.30
CA PRO A 35 21.43 14.91 12.16
C PRO A 35 22.30 15.78 13.08
N LEU A 36 22.49 15.39 14.34
CA LEU A 36 23.36 16.15 15.27
C LEU A 36 24.81 16.19 14.81
N ILE A 37 25.39 15.07 14.36
CA ILE A 37 26.74 15.03 13.81
C ILE A 37 26.82 15.92 12.57
N THR A 38 25.83 15.87 11.69
CA THR A 38 25.78 16.70 10.47
C THR A 38 25.75 18.19 10.83
N ILE A 39 24.90 18.57 11.78
CA ILE A 39 24.83 19.97 12.25
C ILE A 39 26.14 20.37 12.91
N ALA A 40 26.72 19.54 13.79
CA ALA A 40 27.97 19.82 14.46
C ALA A 40 29.14 20.00 13.46
N THR A 41 29.21 19.10 12.45
CA THR A 41 30.24 19.23 11.39
C THR A 41 30.04 20.47 10.54
N ALA A 42 28.81 20.83 10.20
CA ALA A 42 28.49 22.05 9.48
C ALA A 42 28.88 23.29 10.31
N VAL A 43 28.52 23.33 11.60
CA VAL A 43 28.89 24.43 12.50
C VAL A 43 30.41 24.54 12.64
N MET A 44 31.12 23.41 12.80
CA MET A 44 32.58 23.40 12.82
C MET A 44 33.16 23.90 11.50
N ALA A 45 32.67 23.46 10.36
CA ALA A 45 33.14 23.94 9.06
C ALA A 45 32.91 25.44 8.88
N PHE A 46 31.80 25.98 9.40
CA PHE A 46 31.55 27.43 9.39
C PHE A 46 32.46 28.22 10.35
N ARG A 47 32.72 27.70 11.55
CA ARG A 47 33.56 28.37 12.55
C ARG A 47 35.04 28.31 12.21
N TYR A 48 35.49 27.18 11.67
CA TYR A 48 36.91 26.97 11.31
C TYR A 48 37.16 27.25 9.83
N LYS A 49 36.47 28.22 9.24
CA LYS A 49 36.73 28.70 7.91
C LYS A 49 38.22 29.04 7.80
N THR A 50 38.98 28.20 7.11
CA THR A 50 40.37 28.52 6.79
C THR A 50 40.37 29.73 5.85
N THR A 51 41.10 30.75 6.24
CA THR A 51 41.24 32.02 5.48
C THR A 51 41.91 31.82 4.12
N LYS A 52 42.58 30.68 3.90
CA LYS A 52 43.20 30.35 2.61
C LYS A 52 42.18 29.56 1.76
N ARG A 53 41.59 30.26 0.80
CA ARG A 53 40.78 29.59 -0.24
C ARG A 53 41.69 28.64 -1.01
N GLN A 54 41.48 27.35 -0.87
CA GLN A 54 42.10 26.35 -1.75
C GLN A 54 41.60 26.59 -3.17
N PRO A 55 42.48 26.59 -4.18
CA PRO A 55 42.04 26.70 -5.56
C PRO A 55 41.16 25.51 -5.91
N LEU A 56 40.10 25.76 -6.67
CA LEU A 56 39.12 24.73 -7.06
C LEU A 56 39.79 23.50 -7.68
N THR A 57 40.86 23.71 -8.41
CA THR A 57 41.71 22.66 -9.01
C THR A 57 42.34 21.71 -7.98
N ALA A 58 42.76 22.23 -6.82
CA ALA A 58 43.29 21.40 -5.74
C ALA A 58 42.16 20.56 -5.07
N VAL A 59 41.02 21.18 -4.83
CA VAL A 59 39.83 20.49 -4.28
C VAL A 59 39.38 19.39 -5.22
N LEU A 60 39.27 19.68 -6.52
CA LEU A 60 38.90 18.68 -7.52
C LEU A 60 39.89 17.53 -7.62
N LYS A 61 41.20 17.80 -7.51
CA LYS A 61 42.21 16.71 -7.49
C LYS A 61 42.05 15.77 -6.30
N TRP A 62 41.75 16.28 -5.12
CA TRP A 62 41.55 15.48 -3.92
C TRP A 62 40.29 14.61 -4.00
N TRP A 63 39.23 15.10 -4.68
CA TRP A 63 37.98 14.36 -4.85
C TRP A 63 37.99 13.47 -6.08
N ALA A 64 38.89 13.68 -7.05
CA ALA A 64 38.91 12.92 -8.30
C ALA A 64 39.15 11.42 -8.08
N ALA A 65 40.06 11.03 -7.20
CA ALA A 65 40.38 9.63 -6.95
C ALA A 65 39.22 8.88 -6.27
N PRO A 66 38.62 9.37 -5.17
CA PRO A 66 37.47 8.72 -4.56
C PRO A 66 36.24 8.71 -5.48
N LEU A 67 36.00 9.75 -6.28
CA LEU A 67 34.90 9.77 -7.25
C LEU A 67 35.14 8.78 -8.39
N ALA A 68 36.35 8.66 -8.91
CA ALA A 68 36.69 7.68 -9.92
C ALA A 68 36.57 6.25 -9.37
N GLY A 69 37.06 6.02 -8.16
CA GLY A 69 36.91 4.72 -7.49
C GLY A 69 35.45 4.32 -7.29
N PHE A 70 34.62 5.27 -6.86
CA PHE A 70 33.17 5.06 -6.72
C PHE A 70 32.47 4.80 -8.06
N ALA A 71 32.83 5.55 -9.10
CA ALA A 71 32.29 5.35 -10.45
C ALA A 71 32.67 3.98 -11.03
N LEU A 72 33.92 3.54 -10.81
CA LEU A 72 34.37 2.19 -11.21
C LEU A 72 33.64 1.09 -10.46
N LEU A 73 33.45 1.24 -9.15
CA LEU A 73 32.69 0.31 -8.33
C LEU A 73 31.25 0.21 -8.79
N LEU A 74 30.57 1.35 -9.01
CA LEU A 74 29.22 1.39 -9.54
C LEU A 74 29.12 0.72 -10.90
N THR A 75 30.07 1.02 -11.79
CA THR A 75 30.11 0.41 -13.13
C THR A 75 30.28 -1.09 -13.04
N GLY A 76 31.22 -1.58 -12.21
CA GLY A 76 31.45 -2.99 -11.99
C GLY A 76 30.21 -3.71 -11.47
N VAL A 77 29.55 -3.17 -10.45
CA VAL A 77 28.31 -3.73 -9.89
C VAL A 77 27.19 -3.74 -10.95
N ASN A 78 27.07 -2.66 -11.72
CA ASN A 78 26.05 -2.56 -12.77
C ASN A 78 26.27 -3.57 -13.90
N LEU A 79 27.50 -3.78 -14.32
CA LEU A 79 27.83 -4.80 -15.34
C LEU A 79 27.48 -6.19 -14.82
N CYS A 80 27.84 -6.52 -13.59
CA CYS A 80 27.50 -7.80 -12.96
C CYS A 80 25.98 -8.05 -12.85
N LYS A 81 25.19 -7.00 -12.67
CA LYS A 81 23.72 -7.08 -12.52
C LYS A 81 22.95 -6.84 -13.83
N GLY A 82 23.62 -6.68 -14.96
CA GLY A 82 22.98 -6.49 -16.26
C GLY A 82 22.50 -5.08 -16.57
N GLY A 83 23.14 -4.06 -15.96
CA GLY A 83 22.92 -2.66 -16.22
C GLY A 83 22.28 -1.90 -15.05
N PHE A 84 22.46 -0.56 -15.07
CA PHE A 84 22.07 0.31 -13.95
C PHE A 84 20.56 0.24 -13.65
N HIS A 85 19.73 0.37 -14.66
CA HIS A 85 18.28 0.33 -14.51
C HIS A 85 17.79 -1.02 -13.96
N LYS A 86 18.33 -2.13 -14.48
CA LYS A 86 17.99 -3.47 -14.00
C LYS A 86 18.44 -3.70 -12.57
N SER A 87 19.58 -3.16 -12.19
CA SER A 87 20.09 -3.22 -10.81
C SER A 87 19.19 -2.46 -9.84
N LEU A 88 18.79 -1.22 -10.17
CA LEU A 88 17.88 -0.43 -9.36
C LEU A 88 16.51 -1.09 -9.24
N ARG A 89 15.98 -1.62 -10.34
CA ARG A 89 14.72 -2.38 -10.33
C ARG A 89 14.79 -3.59 -9.40
N SER A 90 15.91 -4.32 -9.43
CA SER A 90 16.14 -5.45 -8.53
C SER A 90 16.15 -5.04 -7.06
N VAL A 91 16.83 -3.93 -6.73
CA VAL A 91 16.83 -3.35 -5.37
C VAL A 91 15.42 -2.97 -4.92
N ARG A 92 14.61 -2.42 -5.80
CA ARG A 92 13.22 -2.03 -5.50
C ARG A 92 12.30 -3.23 -5.29
N GLN A 93 12.54 -4.32 -6.02
CA GLN A 93 11.68 -5.51 -5.99
C GLN A 93 12.02 -6.47 -4.85
N SER A 94 13.20 -6.37 -4.26
CA SER A 94 13.69 -7.30 -3.25
C SER A 94 14.12 -6.58 -1.98
N ALA A 95 13.44 -6.86 -0.87
CA ALA A 95 13.83 -6.35 0.44
C ALA A 95 15.26 -6.76 0.83
N TYR A 96 15.65 -7.99 0.51
CA TYR A 96 17.00 -8.50 0.79
C TYR A 96 18.06 -7.75 -0.03
N LEU A 97 17.86 -7.61 -1.33
CA LEU A 97 18.78 -6.88 -2.18
C LEU A 97 18.83 -5.39 -1.81
N CYS A 98 17.70 -4.82 -1.41
CA CYS A 98 17.67 -3.44 -0.92
C CYS A 98 18.56 -3.25 0.31
N SER A 99 18.52 -4.15 1.29
CA SER A 99 19.36 -4.04 2.48
C SER A 99 20.85 -4.24 2.17
N ALA A 100 21.19 -5.10 1.23
CA ALA A 100 22.57 -5.38 0.82
C ALA A 100 23.17 -4.29 -0.07
N ASP A 101 22.38 -3.75 -1.01
CA ASP A 101 22.85 -2.83 -2.05
C ASP A 101 22.51 -1.35 -1.77
N ALA A 102 21.70 -1.07 -0.75
CA ALA A 102 21.31 0.30 -0.39
C ALA A 102 22.51 1.26 -0.18
N PRO A 103 23.65 0.85 0.40
CA PRO A 103 24.83 1.69 0.51
C PRO A 103 25.39 2.12 -0.86
N ILE A 104 25.24 1.27 -1.89
CA ILE A 104 25.77 1.51 -3.23
C ILE A 104 24.83 2.39 -4.04
N PHE A 105 23.54 2.07 -3.98
CA PHE A 105 22.56 2.80 -4.82
C PHE A 105 21.95 4.00 -4.13
N SER A 106 22.08 4.13 -2.83
CA SER A 106 21.58 5.23 -2.03
C SER A 106 20.08 5.55 -2.21
N VAL A 107 19.53 6.35 -1.32
CA VAL A 107 18.17 6.90 -1.43
C VAL A 107 18.00 7.69 -2.74
N PHE A 108 19.02 8.45 -3.13
CA PHE A 108 18.96 9.25 -4.37
C PHE A 108 18.87 8.40 -5.63
N GLY A 109 19.61 7.30 -5.72
CA GLY A 109 19.49 6.36 -6.84
C GLY A 109 18.11 5.72 -6.94
N CYS A 110 17.50 5.36 -5.79
CA CYS A 110 16.13 4.84 -5.76
C CYS A 110 15.11 5.90 -6.18
N ILE A 111 15.25 7.14 -5.72
CA ILE A 111 14.38 8.25 -6.15
C ILE A 111 14.53 8.52 -7.66
N TRP A 112 15.76 8.51 -8.15
CA TRP A 112 15.99 8.65 -9.59
C TRP A 112 15.32 7.55 -10.41
N TYR A 113 15.44 6.30 -9.96
CA TYR A 113 14.74 5.18 -10.59
C TYR A 113 13.22 5.40 -10.60
N ASP A 114 12.63 5.76 -9.46
CA ASP A 114 11.18 5.96 -9.36
C ASP A 114 10.68 7.10 -10.28
N ILE A 115 11.50 8.14 -10.48
CA ILE A 115 11.16 9.26 -11.38
C ILE A 115 11.29 8.84 -12.85
N THR A 116 12.29 8.01 -13.17
CA THR A 116 12.59 7.62 -14.56
C THR A 116 11.84 6.36 -15.00
N ASP A 117 11.37 5.54 -14.06
CA ASP A 117 10.55 4.34 -14.32
C ASP A 117 9.06 4.73 -14.45
N ALA A 118 8.79 5.80 -15.20
CA ALA A 118 7.43 6.20 -15.50
C ALA A 118 6.74 5.10 -16.30
N ALA A 119 5.45 4.91 -16.04
CA ALA A 119 4.64 3.96 -16.80
C ALA A 119 4.69 4.33 -18.29
N GLU A 120 5.18 3.43 -19.12
CA GLU A 120 5.15 3.62 -20.56
C GLU A 120 3.68 3.62 -21.03
N PRO A 121 3.30 4.53 -21.92
CA PRO A 121 1.97 4.47 -22.53
C PRO A 121 1.79 3.14 -23.26
N ILE A 122 0.58 2.58 -23.18
CA ILE A 122 0.26 1.35 -23.89
C ILE A 122 0.34 1.62 -25.38
N THR A 123 1.26 0.92 -26.06
CA THR A 123 1.33 0.97 -27.53
C THR A 123 0.23 0.10 -28.15
N PRO A 124 -0.18 0.37 -29.41
CA PRO A 124 -1.17 -0.48 -30.10
C PRO A 124 -0.76 -1.96 -30.13
N GLU A 125 0.53 -2.26 -30.26
CA GLU A 125 1.05 -3.62 -30.28
C GLU A 125 0.87 -4.30 -28.92
N LYS A 126 1.21 -3.61 -27.81
CA LYS A 126 1.00 -4.12 -26.45
C LYS A 126 -0.49 -4.29 -26.14
N GLN A 127 -1.32 -3.39 -26.63
CA GLN A 127 -2.76 -3.53 -26.49
C GLN A 127 -3.28 -4.78 -27.21
N ALA A 128 -2.86 -5.00 -28.45
CA ALA A 128 -3.24 -6.20 -29.20
C ALA A 128 -2.75 -7.49 -28.51
N GLU A 129 -1.55 -7.49 -27.94
CA GLU A 129 -1.03 -8.63 -27.17
C GLU A 129 -1.91 -8.93 -25.94
N ILE A 130 -2.29 -7.89 -25.20
CA ILE A 130 -3.19 -8.03 -24.04
C ILE A 130 -4.56 -8.57 -24.47
N GLU A 131 -5.13 -8.06 -25.55
CA GLU A 131 -6.42 -8.51 -26.07
C GLU A 131 -6.37 -9.98 -26.52
N LEU A 132 -5.30 -10.39 -27.18
CA LEU A 132 -5.07 -11.80 -27.55
C LEU A 132 -4.95 -12.69 -26.32
N TRP A 133 -4.19 -12.22 -25.31
CA TRP A 133 -4.06 -12.96 -24.05
C TRP A 133 -5.42 -13.10 -23.34
N LEU A 134 -6.19 -12.03 -23.23
CA LEU A 134 -7.53 -12.05 -22.64
C LEU A 134 -8.47 -12.99 -23.40
N ALA A 135 -8.39 -12.99 -24.74
CA ALA A 135 -9.20 -13.88 -25.58
C ALA A 135 -8.83 -15.36 -25.41
N SER A 136 -7.56 -15.64 -25.06
CA SER A 136 -7.06 -17.00 -24.81
C SER A 136 -7.46 -17.56 -23.43
N GLN A 137 -7.89 -16.67 -22.50
CA GLN A 137 -8.29 -17.13 -21.18
C GLN A 137 -9.56 -17.96 -21.21
N PRO A 138 -9.70 -18.99 -20.37
CA PRO A 138 -10.92 -19.76 -20.26
C PRO A 138 -12.09 -18.82 -19.93
N LYS A 139 -13.08 -18.78 -20.80
CA LYS A 139 -14.31 -18.06 -20.50
C LYS A 139 -15.05 -18.88 -19.45
N HIS A 140 -15.07 -18.40 -18.21
CA HIS A 140 -15.97 -18.94 -17.22
C HIS A 140 -17.40 -18.74 -17.72
N GLN A 141 -18.06 -19.82 -18.08
CA GLN A 141 -19.48 -19.75 -18.34
C GLN A 141 -20.14 -19.45 -16.97
N PRO A 142 -21.01 -18.43 -16.90
CA PRO A 142 -21.80 -18.23 -15.69
C PRO A 142 -22.53 -19.54 -15.44
N ALA A 143 -22.48 -20.03 -14.20
CA ALA A 143 -23.26 -21.18 -13.81
C ALA A 143 -24.74 -20.90 -14.15
N ASP A 144 -25.34 -21.74 -14.98
CA ASP A 144 -26.69 -21.56 -15.51
C ASP A 144 -27.83 -21.55 -14.45
N SER A 145 -27.47 -21.49 -13.18
CA SER A 145 -28.41 -21.72 -12.09
C SER A 145 -28.46 -20.67 -11.00
N VAL A 146 -28.05 -19.45 -11.24
CA VAL A 146 -28.35 -18.37 -10.27
C VAL A 146 -29.78 -17.88 -10.49
N THR A 147 -30.74 -18.77 -10.33
CA THR A 147 -32.18 -18.44 -10.33
C THR A 147 -32.67 -18.01 -8.96
N GLU A 148 -31.81 -17.96 -7.95
CA GLU A 148 -32.25 -17.74 -6.59
C GLU A 148 -32.07 -16.29 -6.10
N LYS A 149 -32.93 -15.97 -5.15
CA LYS A 149 -33.14 -14.70 -4.46
C LYS A 149 -31.84 -13.89 -4.34
N ARG A 150 -31.91 -12.65 -4.76
CA ARG A 150 -30.82 -11.67 -4.65
C ARG A 150 -30.33 -11.62 -3.23
N SER A 151 -29.10 -12.08 -3.02
CA SER A 151 -28.42 -12.03 -1.75
C SER A 151 -27.58 -10.76 -1.67
N ASN A 152 -27.50 -10.17 -0.50
CA ASN A 152 -26.53 -9.11 -0.24
C ASN A 152 -25.12 -9.70 -0.16
N LEU A 153 -24.12 -8.97 -0.66
CA LEU A 153 -22.73 -9.31 -0.53
C LEU A 153 -22.08 -8.35 0.47
N LEU A 154 -21.55 -8.88 1.56
CA LEU A 154 -20.76 -8.15 2.53
C LEU A 154 -19.30 -8.61 2.43
N ILE A 155 -18.39 -7.70 2.15
CA ILE A 155 -16.95 -7.94 2.15
C ILE A 155 -16.37 -7.23 3.36
N VAL A 156 -15.69 -7.97 4.23
CA VAL A 156 -14.99 -7.43 5.41
C VAL A 156 -13.50 -7.56 5.18
N PHE A 157 -12.80 -6.43 5.12
CA PHE A 157 -11.35 -6.37 5.09
C PHE A 157 -10.82 -6.29 6.53
N ALA A 158 -10.37 -7.42 7.06
CA ALA A 158 -9.78 -7.49 8.39
C ALA A 158 -8.27 -7.31 8.28
N GLU A 159 -7.78 -6.09 8.50
CA GLU A 159 -6.35 -5.78 8.40
C GLU A 159 -5.55 -6.50 9.49
N SER A 160 -4.39 -7.03 9.09
CA SER A 160 -3.45 -7.71 10.00
C SER A 160 -4.00 -8.95 10.71
N LEU A 161 -5.14 -9.49 10.28
CA LEU A 161 -5.67 -10.74 10.79
C LEU A 161 -4.92 -11.92 10.15
N GLU A 162 -4.10 -12.58 10.93
CA GLU A 162 -3.34 -13.76 10.48
C GLU A 162 -4.03 -15.07 10.90
N SER A 163 -3.90 -16.12 10.10
CA SER A 163 -4.59 -17.39 10.32
C SER A 163 -4.17 -18.12 11.60
N TRP A 164 -2.99 -17.81 12.16
CA TRP A 164 -2.50 -18.45 13.38
C TRP A 164 -3.35 -18.19 14.63
N VAL A 165 -4.17 -17.13 14.63
CA VAL A 165 -5.08 -16.81 15.75
C VAL A 165 -6.34 -17.68 15.76
N LEU A 166 -6.67 -18.32 14.62
CA LEU A 166 -7.82 -19.18 14.51
C LEU A 166 -7.61 -20.45 15.35
N GLU A 167 -8.68 -20.86 16.05
CA GLU A 167 -8.70 -22.01 16.96
C GLU A 167 -7.64 -21.95 18.09
N LYS A 168 -6.92 -20.83 18.23
CA LYS A 168 -5.92 -20.63 19.28
C LYS A 168 -6.59 -20.25 20.59
N LYS A 169 -5.99 -20.73 21.70
CA LYS A 169 -6.41 -20.40 23.05
C LYS A 169 -5.26 -19.76 23.83
N VAL A 170 -5.60 -18.79 24.67
CA VAL A 170 -4.71 -18.19 25.67
C VAL A 170 -5.44 -18.31 27.02
N ASP A 171 -4.78 -18.87 28.01
CA ASP A 171 -5.37 -19.15 29.35
C ASP A 171 -6.72 -19.87 29.27
N GLY A 172 -6.84 -20.83 28.35
CA GLY A 172 -8.04 -21.63 28.13
C GLY A 172 -9.16 -20.93 27.36
N LYS A 173 -9.02 -19.65 27.03
CA LYS A 173 -10.01 -18.86 26.27
C LYS A 173 -9.63 -18.78 24.79
N GLU A 174 -10.58 -18.98 23.91
CA GLU A 174 -10.38 -18.80 22.46
C GLU A 174 -10.13 -17.33 22.12
N ILE A 175 -9.12 -17.07 21.27
CA ILE A 175 -8.80 -15.72 20.79
C ILE A 175 -9.91 -15.22 19.86
N THR A 176 -10.40 -16.09 18.97
CA THR A 176 -11.37 -15.75 17.91
C THR A 176 -12.62 -16.65 17.99
N PRO A 177 -13.41 -16.61 19.08
CA PRO A 177 -14.50 -17.56 19.28
C PRO A 177 -15.59 -17.45 18.19
N CYS A 178 -15.88 -16.25 17.70
CA CYS A 178 -16.87 -16.05 16.64
C CYS A 178 -16.41 -16.60 15.29
N LEU A 179 -15.14 -16.36 14.91
CA LEU A 179 -14.57 -16.90 13.68
C LEU A 179 -14.47 -18.42 13.76
N ASN A 180 -14.02 -18.96 14.90
CA ASN A 180 -13.94 -20.40 15.13
C ASN A 180 -15.30 -21.09 14.99
N ARG A 181 -16.37 -20.41 15.40
CA ARG A 181 -17.75 -20.90 15.19
C ARG A 181 -18.11 -20.90 13.71
N LEU A 182 -17.81 -19.80 12.98
CA LEU A 182 -18.08 -19.72 11.55
C LEU A 182 -17.33 -20.80 10.76
N LEU A 183 -16.09 -21.13 11.12
CA LEU A 183 -15.31 -22.19 10.48
C LEU A 183 -15.99 -23.58 10.55
N LYS A 184 -16.86 -23.78 11.55
CA LYS A 184 -17.59 -25.04 11.75
C LYS A 184 -18.92 -25.10 11.02
N GLU A 185 -19.38 -23.98 10.44
CA GLU A 185 -20.65 -23.95 9.70
C GLU A 185 -20.49 -24.60 8.32
N LYS A 186 -21.47 -25.42 7.93
CA LYS A 186 -21.45 -26.16 6.64
C LYS A 186 -21.43 -25.24 5.42
N SER A 187 -21.91 -24.01 5.56
CA SER A 187 -21.95 -22.99 4.50
C SER A 187 -20.63 -22.20 4.37
N THR A 188 -19.66 -22.41 5.27
CA THR A 188 -18.40 -21.70 5.23
C THR A 188 -17.41 -22.35 4.27
N LEU A 189 -16.88 -21.56 3.36
CA LEU A 189 -15.69 -21.90 2.57
C LEU A 189 -14.48 -21.26 3.22
N TYR A 190 -13.53 -22.08 3.65
CA TYR A 190 -12.28 -21.61 4.25
C TYR A 190 -11.09 -21.97 3.37
N ALA A 191 -10.25 -20.98 3.08
CA ALA A 191 -9.01 -21.14 2.33
C ALA A 191 -7.81 -20.86 3.25
N PRO A 192 -7.21 -21.90 3.86
CA PRO A 192 -6.19 -21.74 4.91
C PRO A 192 -4.82 -21.26 4.40
N ASN A 193 -4.53 -21.48 3.12
CA ASN A 193 -3.21 -21.25 2.53
C ASN A 193 -3.19 -20.06 1.57
N VAL A 194 -3.87 -18.98 1.92
CA VAL A 194 -3.85 -17.75 1.12
C VAL A 194 -2.64 -16.92 1.52
N LEU A 195 -1.73 -16.70 0.57
CA LEU A 195 -0.59 -15.82 0.74
C LEU A 195 -0.95 -14.41 0.25
N THR A 196 -0.56 -13.42 1.03
CA THR A 196 -0.77 -12.03 0.64
C THR A 196 0.00 -11.68 -0.63
N GLN A 197 -0.65 -10.97 -1.54
CA GLN A 197 -0.06 -10.42 -2.77
C GLN A 197 0.09 -8.90 -2.71
N VAL A 198 -0.30 -8.29 -1.58
CA VAL A 198 -0.19 -6.84 -1.42
C VAL A 198 1.26 -6.36 -1.48
N LYS A 199 1.46 -5.13 -1.92
CA LYS A 199 2.75 -4.45 -2.04
C LYS A 199 2.75 -3.16 -1.17
N GLY A 200 3.18 -2.04 -1.73
CA GLY A 200 3.29 -0.77 -1.03
C GLY A 200 1.95 -0.24 -0.51
N GLY A 201 0.85 -0.53 -1.18
CA GLY A 201 -0.49 -0.08 -0.81
C GLY A 201 -1.15 -0.88 0.32
N ARG A 202 -0.61 -2.06 0.68
CA ARG A 202 -1.14 -2.88 1.79
C ARG A 202 -2.66 -3.12 1.66
N SER A 203 -3.47 -2.60 2.58
CA SER A 203 -4.93 -2.81 2.60
C SER A 203 -5.63 -2.24 1.37
N ILE A 204 -5.15 -1.12 0.82
CA ILE A 204 -5.72 -0.55 -0.40
C ILE A 204 -5.43 -1.44 -1.62
N ASP A 205 -4.28 -2.13 -1.65
CA ASP A 205 -3.96 -3.13 -2.68
C ASP A 205 -4.89 -4.35 -2.58
N ALA A 206 -5.20 -4.79 -1.36
CA ALA A 206 -6.19 -5.86 -1.16
C ALA A 206 -7.57 -5.47 -1.71
N GLN A 207 -7.97 -4.22 -1.53
CA GLN A 207 -9.21 -3.69 -2.10
C GLN A 207 -9.18 -3.72 -3.64
N LEU A 208 -8.07 -3.33 -4.26
CA LEU A 208 -7.89 -3.44 -5.72
C LEU A 208 -8.08 -4.88 -6.19
N MET A 209 -7.35 -5.81 -5.58
CA MET A 209 -7.38 -7.23 -5.99
C MET A 209 -8.79 -7.83 -5.86
N ILE A 210 -9.44 -7.62 -4.73
CA ILE A 210 -10.77 -8.20 -4.47
C ILE A 210 -11.83 -7.55 -5.36
N CYS A 211 -11.76 -6.24 -5.57
CA CYS A 211 -12.80 -5.53 -6.32
C CYS A 211 -12.61 -5.58 -7.84
N SER A 212 -11.38 -5.71 -8.34
CA SER A 212 -11.10 -5.64 -9.78
C SER A 212 -10.37 -6.87 -10.37
N GLY A 213 -9.83 -7.75 -9.52
CA GLY A 213 -9.00 -8.86 -9.97
C GLY A 213 -7.59 -8.46 -10.45
N LEU A 214 -7.23 -7.18 -10.36
CA LEU A 214 -5.92 -6.69 -10.78
C LEU A 214 -4.90 -6.89 -9.67
N LEU A 215 -3.66 -7.20 -10.06
CA LEU A 215 -2.53 -7.24 -9.12
C LEU A 215 -2.05 -5.82 -8.80
N PRO A 216 -1.51 -5.60 -7.60
CA PRO A 216 -0.98 -4.31 -7.20
C PRO A 216 0.29 -3.94 -7.96
N LEU A 217 0.58 -2.65 -7.99
CA LEU A 217 1.81 -2.13 -8.57
C LEU A 217 3.03 -2.65 -7.82
N MET A 218 4.12 -2.86 -8.53
CA MET A 218 5.39 -3.27 -7.90
C MET A 218 6.01 -2.15 -7.06
N SER A 219 5.75 -0.89 -7.40
CA SER A 219 6.21 0.31 -6.68
C SER A 219 5.09 1.35 -6.64
N GLY A 220 5.00 2.07 -5.51
CA GLY A 220 3.92 3.02 -5.28
C GLY A 220 2.57 2.33 -5.02
N THR A 221 1.52 3.12 -4.99
CA THR A 221 0.15 2.65 -4.80
C THR A 221 -0.74 3.14 -5.93
N TYR A 222 -1.65 2.31 -6.37
CA TYR A 222 -2.60 2.71 -7.40
C TYR A 222 -3.50 3.86 -6.91
N SER A 223 -3.76 3.91 -5.61
CA SER A 223 -4.59 4.96 -5.01
C SER A 223 -3.96 6.34 -5.03
N SER A 224 -2.63 6.42 -5.17
CA SER A 224 -1.92 7.69 -5.31
C SER A 224 -1.63 8.03 -6.79
N LEU A 225 -1.36 7.02 -7.61
CA LEU A 225 -0.90 7.22 -8.98
C LEU A 225 -2.02 7.13 -10.02
N TYR A 226 -3.04 6.33 -9.76
CA TYR A 226 -4.09 5.98 -10.75
C TYR A 226 -5.50 5.99 -10.15
N TYR A 227 -5.72 6.78 -9.10
CA TYR A 227 -7.00 6.84 -8.37
C TYR A 227 -8.20 7.28 -9.22
N ASP A 228 -7.96 7.99 -10.30
CA ASP A 228 -8.95 8.52 -11.24
C ASP A 228 -9.12 7.67 -12.51
N ASN A 229 -8.34 6.59 -12.64
CA ASN A 229 -8.49 5.68 -13.76
C ASN A 229 -9.84 4.96 -13.73
N THR A 230 -10.28 4.53 -14.90
CA THR A 230 -11.48 3.69 -15.02
C THR A 230 -11.12 2.23 -14.78
N PHE A 231 -11.65 1.66 -13.71
CA PHE A 231 -11.50 0.23 -13.40
C PHE A 231 -12.77 -0.55 -13.73
N TYR A 232 -12.62 -1.77 -14.23
CA TYR A 232 -13.70 -2.75 -14.24
C TYR A 232 -13.74 -3.41 -12.86
N THR A 233 -14.84 -3.28 -12.15
CA THR A 233 -14.92 -3.68 -10.75
C THR A 233 -16.18 -4.45 -10.44
N LEU A 234 -16.15 -5.18 -9.33
CA LEU A 234 -17.31 -5.90 -8.81
C LEU A 234 -18.52 -4.98 -8.61
N GLN A 235 -18.31 -3.77 -8.08
CA GLN A 235 -19.37 -2.78 -7.87
C GLN A 235 -20.04 -2.39 -9.19
N LYS A 236 -19.26 -2.15 -10.25
CA LYS A 236 -19.77 -1.82 -11.56
C LYS A 236 -20.48 -3.01 -12.22
N ALA A 237 -19.91 -4.21 -12.08
CA ALA A 237 -20.54 -5.43 -12.57
C ALA A 237 -21.90 -5.67 -11.89
N MET A 238 -21.97 -5.52 -10.58
CA MET A 238 -23.22 -5.68 -9.82
C MET A 238 -24.23 -4.59 -10.11
N ARG A 239 -23.77 -3.36 -10.44
CA ARG A 239 -24.68 -2.25 -10.83
C ARG A 239 -25.52 -2.59 -12.07
N GLY A 240 -25.00 -3.44 -12.97
CA GLY A 240 -25.78 -4.00 -14.09
C GLY A 240 -26.96 -4.87 -13.65
N LEU A 241 -26.95 -5.38 -12.42
CA LEU A 241 -28.05 -6.09 -11.81
C LEU A 241 -29.07 -5.09 -11.28
N LYS A 242 -30.33 -5.23 -11.67
CA LYS A 242 -31.40 -4.29 -11.27
C LYS A 242 -31.45 -4.11 -9.75
N HIS A 243 -31.49 -2.85 -9.32
CA HIS A 243 -31.61 -2.43 -7.92
C HIS A 243 -30.44 -2.72 -6.98
N SER A 244 -29.25 -3.07 -7.49
CA SER A 244 -28.08 -3.17 -6.63
C SER A 244 -27.52 -1.79 -6.28
N ARG A 245 -27.09 -1.62 -5.05
CA ARG A 245 -26.32 -0.46 -4.57
C ARG A 245 -25.09 -0.92 -3.84
N SER A 246 -24.03 -0.17 -3.96
CA SER A 246 -22.75 -0.45 -3.33
C SER A 246 -22.39 0.61 -2.28
N TYR A 247 -21.87 0.17 -1.16
CA TYR A 247 -21.51 0.99 -0.03
C TYR A 247 -20.07 0.70 0.36
N LEU A 248 -19.33 1.73 0.73
CA LEU A 248 -18.06 1.63 1.43
C LEU A 248 -18.25 2.18 2.84
N LEU A 249 -17.96 1.37 3.86
CA LEU A 249 -17.93 1.78 5.25
C LEU A 249 -16.49 1.73 5.74
N THR A 250 -15.97 2.84 6.25
CA THR A 250 -14.59 2.94 6.71
C THR A 250 -14.46 3.89 7.90
N ILE A 251 -13.59 3.55 8.84
CA ILE A 251 -13.25 4.43 9.97
C ILE A 251 -12.29 5.55 9.58
N ASP A 252 -11.72 5.49 8.39
CA ASP A 252 -10.77 6.48 7.90
C ASP A 252 -11.48 7.66 7.22
N LYS A 253 -10.76 8.76 7.10
CA LYS A 253 -11.19 9.88 6.28
C LYS A 253 -11.11 9.50 4.80
N VAL A 254 -12.00 10.06 4.00
CA VAL A 254 -12.01 9.83 2.55
C VAL A 254 -10.72 10.28 1.84
N SER A 255 -9.94 11.16 2.47
CA SER A 255 -8.63 11.61 1.98
C SER A 255 -7.52 10.60 2.23
N THR A 256 -7.65 9.76 3.26
CA THR A 256 -6.63 8.75 3.60
C THR A 256 -6.52 7.76 2.44
N TRP A 257 -5.32 7.59 1.89
CA TRP A 257 -5.07 6.77 0.71
C TRP A 257 -5.93 7.13 -0.52
N ASN A 258 -6.40 8.36 -0.64
CA ASN A 258 -7.36 8.78 -1.67
C ASN A 258 -8.62 7.89 -1.76
N GLN A 259 -9.00 7.27 -0.63
CA GLN A 259 -10.05 6.24 -0.60
C GLN A 259 -11.37 6.72 -1.18
N GLY A 260 -11.71 8.00 -1.00
CA GLY A 260 -12.91 8.59 -1.59
C GLY A 260 -12.87 8.66 -3.12
N ALA A 261 -11.72 8.99 -3.70
CA ALA A 261 -11.55 9.02 -5.16
C ALA A 261 -11.54 7.60 -5.74
N VAL A 262 -10.81 6.68 -5.09
CA VAL A 262 -10.78 5.26 -5.44
C VAL A 262 -12.18 4.65 -5.39
N ALA A 263 -12.94 4.88 -4.33
CA ALA A 263 -14.30 4.34 -4.22
C ALA A 263 -15.20 4.83 -5.35
N ARG A 264 -15.11 6.11 -5.73
CA ARG A 264 -15.83 6.65 -6.89
C ARG A 264 -15.40 6.00 -8.20
N SER A 265 -14.08 5.86 -8.42
CA SER A 265 -13.54 5.22 -9.63
C SER A 265 -13.95 3.75 -9.74
N PHE A 266 -14.14 3.08 -8.58
CA PHE A 266 -14.66 1.71 -8.50
C PHE A 266 -16.17 1.61 -8.71
N GLY A 267 -16.87 2.75 -8.69
CA GLY A 267 -18.31 2.78 -8.86
C GLY A 267 -19.11 2.58 -7.58
N THR A 268 -18.53 2.88 -6.42
CA THR A 268 -19.25 2.88 -5.14
C THR A 268 -20.30 3.99 -5.12
N ASP A 269 -21.53 3.64 -4.75
CA ASP A 269 -22.65 4.58 -4.74
C ASP A 269 -22.65 5.48 -3.51
N THR A 270 -22.29 4.94 -2.36
CA THR A 270 -22.31 5.65 -1.07
C THR A 270 -21.06 5.33 -0.26
N ILE A 271 -20.44 6.37 0.28
CA ILE A 271 -19.29 6.26 1.17
C ILE A 271 -19.72 6.76 2.54
N ILE A 272 -19.55 5.90 3.55
CA ILE A 272 -19.78 6.19 4.96
C ILE A 272 -18.41 6.13 5.62
N SER A 273 -17.92 7.25 6.10
CA SER A 273 -16.53 7.43 6.51
C SER A 273 -16.41 8.01 7.91
N TYR A 274 -15.23 8.32 8.35
CA TYR A 274 -14.90 8.83 9.68
C TYR A 274 -15.94 9.78 10.29
N HIS A 275 -16.44 10.75 9.50
CA HIS A 275 -17.38 11.77 9.99
C HIS A 275 -18.81 11.26 10.19
N ASP A 276 -19.15 10.10 9.65
CA ASP A 276 -20.48 9.49 9.73
C ASP A 276 -20.63 8.54 10.92
N PHE A 277 -19.56 8.37 11.71
CA PHE A 277 -19.52 7.54 12.90
C PHE A 277 -19.35 8.39 14.16
N LYS A 278 -20.02 7.97 15.24
CA LYS A 278 -19.87 8.60 16.55
C LYS A 278 -18.67 8.01 17.29
N MET A 279 -17.86 8.87 17.87
CA MET A 279 -16.74 8.46 18.70
C MET A 279 -17.24 8.02 20.07
N THR A 280 -17.80 6.84 20.18
CA THR A 280 -18.35 6.29 21.43
C THR A 280 -17.29 5.59 22.27
N GLU A 281 -16.27 5.05 21.61
CA GLU A 281 -15.14 4.40 22.23
C GLU A 281 -13.87 4.85 21.52
N ALA A 282 -12.98 5.53 22.24
CA ALA A 282 -11.73 6.02 21.71
C ALA A 282 -10.61 5.02 21.96
N PHE A 283 -10.01 4.51 20.92
CA PHE A 283 -8.88 3.60 21.00
C PHE A 283 -7.57 4.27 20.58
N GLY A 284 -6.51 3.99 21.34
CA GLY A 284 -5.17 4.53 21.08
C GLY A 284 -5.02 6.02 21.39
N THR A 285 -3.81 6.53 21.18
CA THR A 285 -3.44 7.93 21.44
C THR A 285 -4.17 8.94 20.55
N HIS A 286 -4.67 8.49 19.37
CA HIS A 286 -5.36 9.33 18.39
C HIS A 286 -6.88 9.35 18.52
N LYS A 287 -7.43 8.75 19.59
CA LYS A 287 -8.88 8.68 19.80
C LYS A 287 -9.61 8.21 18.55
N ARG A 288 -9.13 7.14 17.92
CA ARG A 288 -9.86 6.50 16.82
C ARG A 288 -10.98 5.66 17.39
N ILE A 289 -12.06 5.53 16.64
CA ILE A 289 -13.13 4.60 16.98
C ILE A 289 -12.57 3.17 17.02
N GLY A 290 -12.88 2.42 18.08
CA GLY A 290 -12.51 1.01 18.19
C GLY A 290 -13.37 0.13 17.27
N ASP A 291 -12.83 -1.03 16.87
CA ASP A 291 -13.50 -1.94 15.94
C ASP A 291 -14.86 -2.40 16.45
N ALA A 292 -14.99 -2.68 17.75
CA ALA A 292 -16.27 -3.09 18.35
C ALA A 292 -17.34 -2.02 18.14
N SER A 293 -17.02 -0.75 18.44
CA SER A 293 -17.92 0.37 18.24
C SER A 293 -18.23 0.62 16.77
N PHE A 294 -17.24 0.48 15.89
CA PHE A 294 -17.43 0.61 14.45
C PHE A 294 -18.40 -0.44 13.91
N PHE A 295 -18.17 -1.71 14.21
CA PHE A 295 -19.05 -2.79 13.74
C PHE A 295 -20.45 -2.70 14.34
N GLN A 296 -20.58 -2.26 15.59
CA GLN A 296 -21.89 -2.02 16.18
C GLN A 296 -22.65 -0.93 15.42
N GLN A 297 -22.00 0.20 15.14
CA GLN A 297 -22.63 1.29 14.38
C GLN A 297 -22.93 0.90 12.93
N CYS A 298 -22.07 0.08 12.29
CA CYS A 298 -22.37 -0.48 10.98
C CYS A 298 -23.65 -1.35 11.01
N ARG A 299 -23.77 -2.21 12.02
CA ARG A 299 -24.99 -3.03 12.22
C ARG A 299 -26.22 -2.16 12.41
N GLU A 300 -26.16 -1.14 13.27
CA GLU A 300 -27.27 -0.20 13.49
C GLU A 300 -27.70 0.53 12.21
N LYS A 301 -26.73 0.91 11.37
CA LYS A 301 -27.02 1.55 10.07
C LYS A 301 -27.71 0.59 9.11
N ILE A 302 -27.33 -0.70 9.12
CA ILE A 302 -27.98 -1.75 8.34
C ILE A 302 -29.41 -1.97 8.85
N GLU A 303 -29.59 -2.14 10.16
CA GLU A 303 -30.91 -2.36 10.79
C GLU A 303 -31.87 -1.20 10.54
N ARG A 304 -31.38 0.04 10.48
CA ARG A 304 -32.16 1.23 10.12
C ARG A 304 -32.41 1.38 8.61
N GLY A 305 -31.85 0.52 7.78
CA GLY A 305 -31.99 0.57 6.33
C GLY A 305 -31.20 1.72 5.67
N GLU A 306 -30.23 2.30 6.35
CA GLU A 306 -29.36 3.34 5.80
C GLU A 306 -28.35 2.78 4.79
N VAL A 307 -27.90 1.56 4.97
CA VAL A 307 -26.89 0.89 4.13
C VAL A 307 -27.57 -0.04 3.13
N TRP A 308 -28.40 -0.94 3.57
CA TRP A 308 -29.28 -1.74 2.69
C TRP A 308 -30.60 -2.01 3.40
N LYS A 309 -31.62 -2.30 2.63
CA LYS A 309 -32.87 -2.83 3.21
C LYS A 309 -32.80 -4.34 3.14
N PRO A 310 -32.92 -5.06 4.27
CA PRO A 310 -33.14 -6.49 4.23
C PRO A 310 -34.37 -6.75 3.36
N GLY A 311 -34.20 -7.56 2.33
CA GLY A 311 -35.30 -7.95 1.44
C GLY A 311 -36.14 -9.06 2.03
#